data_b27d137dd8153c3ca4336ba086f91e5f
#
_entry.id   b27d137dd8153c3ca4336ba086f91e5f
#
_cell.length_a   1.000
_cell.length_b   1.000
_cell.length_c   1.000
_cell.angle_alpha   90.00
_cell.angle_beta   90.00
_cell.angle_gamma   90.00
#
_symmetry.space_group_name_H-M   'P 1'
#
loop_
_entity.id
_entity.type
_entity.pdbx_description
1 polymer ?
#
loop_
_entity_poly.entity_id
_entity_poly.type
_entity_poly.pdbx_seq_one_letter_code
_entity_poly.pdbx_strand_id
1 'polypeptide(L)'
;GGKILFVPQRAYMPQGTLKQAICYPSIQAKDDELKLLMRQCYLDKWIKELDKIQDWQTLLSPGELQRVAFLRVLLERPDVLFLDEATSALDEPIEQALYCLIIKQLPRAIIVSVGHRSTLHIHHNKQLILTKLTL
;
A
#
# COMPACT_ATOMS: atom_id res chain seq x y z
N GLY A 1 11.02 1.60 -20.12
CA GLY A 1 11.65 1.87 -18.85
C GLY A 1 10.88 1.35 -17.67
N GLY A 2 11.57 1.15 -16.60
CA GLY A 2 10.98 0.65 -15.37
C GLY A 2 10.36 1.76 -14.51
N LYS A 3 9.20 1.47 -13.96
CA LYS A 3 8.57 2.35 -12.99
C LYS A 3 9.00 1.91 -11.59
N ILE A 4 9.54 2.83 -10.81
CA ILE A 4 10.00 2.55 -9.45
C ILE A 4 9.12 3.31 -8.48
N LEU A 5 8.64 2.62 -7.46
CA LEU A 5 7.80 3.22 -6.42
C LEU A 5 8.43 2.98 -5.05
N PHE A 6 8.57 4.05 -4.28
CA PHE A 6 9.00 3.99 -2.89
C PHE A 6 7.78 4.16 -1.99
N VAL A 7 7.59 3.22 -1.08
CA VAL A 7 6.50 3.26 -0.12
C VAL A 7 7.09 3.47 1.28
N PRO A 8 6.92 4.66 1.85
CA PRO A 8 7.42 4.93 3.20
C PRO A 8 6.55 4.28 4.26
N GLN A 9 7.01 4.33 5.49
CA GLN A 9 6.29 3.79 6.63
C GLN A 9 4.91 4.43 6.80
N ARG A 10 4.76 5.70 6.44
CA ARG A 10 3.51 6.44 6.59
C ARG A 10 3.11 7.10 5.28
N ALA A 11 1.96 6.74 4.76
CA ALA A 11 1.45 7.32 3.53
C ALA A 11 1.07 8.79 3.74
N TYR A 12 1.38 9.62 2.75
CA TYR A 12 0.96 11.01 2.74
C TYR A 12 -0.46 11.12 2.18
N MET A 13 -1.33 11.82 2.91
CA MET A 13 -2.71 12.07 2.48
C MET A 13 -2.89 13.57 2.27
N PRO A 14 -2.92 14.04 1.01
CA PRO A 14 -3.16 15.46 0.75
C PRO A 14 -4.56 15.86 1.16
N GLN A 15 -4.79 17.16 1.29
CA GLN A 15 -6.11 17.69 1.57
C GLN A 15 -7.04 17.48 0.38
N GLY A 16 -8.33 17.29 0.65
CA GLY A 16 -9.33 17.07 -0.37
C GLY A 16 -10.27 15.93 0.01
N THR A 17 -10.93 15.39 -1.00
CA THR A 17 -11.79 14.23 -0.78
C THR A 17 -10.91 12.99 -0.51
N LEU A 18 -11.51 11.99 0.12
CA LEU A 18 -10.80 10.73 0.36
C LEU A 18 -10.34 10.11 -0.97
N LYS A 19 -11.18 10.16 -1.99
CA LYS A 19 -10.81 9.66 -3.31
C LYS A 19 -9.56 10.36 -3.86
N GLN A 20 -9.53 11.69 -3.79
CA GLN A 20 -8.37 12.46 -4.23
C GLN A 20 -7.12 12.09 -3.45
N ALA A 21 -7.25 11.94 -2.13
CA ALA A 21 -6.13 11.60 -1.28
C ALA A 21 -5.59 10.19 -1.57
N ILE A 22 -6.48 9.21 -1.72
CA ILE A 22 -6.07 7.84 -2.04
C ILE A 22 -5.37 7.80 -3.40
N CYS A 23 -5.88 8.52 -4.38
CA CYS A 23 -5.35 8.50 -5.74
C CYS A 23 -4.15 9.44 -5.96
N TYR A 24 -3.68 10.08 -4.90
CA TYR A 24 -2.48 10.92 -4.98
C TYR A 24 -1.25 10.09 -5.36
N PRO A 25 -0.30 10.58 -6.19
CA PRO A 25 -0.17 11.99 -6.63
C PRO A 25 -0.99 12.36 -7.87
N SER A 26 -1.42 11.45 -8.68
CA SER A 26 -2.18 11.81 -9.88
C SER A 26 -2.82 10.60 -10.53
N ILE A 27 -2.93 9.52 -9.79
CA ILE A 27 -3.53 8.29 -10.32
C ILE A 27 -5.02 8.52 -10.46
N GLN A 28 -5.56 8.14 -11.62
CA GLN A 28 -6.99 8.16 -11.83
C GLN A 28 -7.52 6.73 -11.84
N ALA A 29 -8.59 6.51 -11.12
CA ALA A 29 -9.21 5.21 -11.06
C ALA A 29 -10.72 5.37 -11.20
N LYS A 30 -11.35 4.41 -11.85
CA LYS A 30 -12.81 4.36 -11.89
C LYS A 30 -13.32 3.99 -10.49
N ASP A 31 -14.51 4.49 -10.15
CA ASP A 31 -15.07 4.28 -8.83
C ASP A 31 -15.21 2.79 -8.49
N ASP A 32 -15.66 1.98 -9.45
CA ASP A 32 -15.84 0.55 -9.21
C ASP A 32 -14.52 -0.16 -8.94
N GLU A 33 -13.48 0.19 -9.70
CA GLU A 33 -12.14 -0.35 -9.49
C GLU A 33 -11.60 0.07 -8.12
N LEU A 34 -11.74 1.35 -7.79
CA LEU A 34 -11.26 1.86 -6.51
C LEU A 34 -11.95 1.18 -5.33
N LYS A 35 -13.27 1.02 -5.42
CA LYS A 35 -14.03 0.35 -4.36
C LYS A 35 -13.62 -1.10 -4.19
N LEU A 36 -13.37 -1.80 -5.30
CA LEU A 36 -12.88 -3.17 -5.24
C LEU A 36 -11.53 -3.24 -4.54
N LEU A 37 -10.59 -2.38 -4.93
CA LEU A 37 -9.28 -2.34 -4.29
C LEU A 37 -9.36 -1.97 -2.82
N MET A 38 -10.27 -1.07 -2.45
CA MET A 38 -10.48 -0.73 -1.05
C MET A 38 -10.94 -1.94 -0.24
N ARG A 39 -11.85 -2.75 -0.80
CA ARG A 39 -12.25 -3.99 -0.13
C ARG A 39 -11.08 -4.95 0.01
N GLN A 40 -10.30 -5.10 -1.03
CA GLN A 40 -9.14 -6.00 -1.01
C GLN A 40 -8.05 -5.54 -0.04
N CYS A 41 -7.96 -4.24 0.22
CA CYS A 41 -6.99 -3.66 1.15
C CYS A 41 -7.57 -3.39 2.54
N TYR A 42 -8.74 -3.96 2.85
CA TYR A 42 -9.38 -3.83 4.16
C TYR A 42 -9.70 -2.38 4.53
N LEU A 43 -10.12 -1.60 3.53
CA LEU A 43 -10.55 -0.21 3.70
C LEU A 43 -12.03 -0.03 3.37
N ASP A 44 -12.79 -1.11 3.40
CA ASP A 44 -14.19 -1.10 2.98
C ASP A 44 -15.06 -0.17 3.83
N LYS A 45 -14.73 0.02 5.10
CA LYS A 45 -15.51 0.94 5.94
C LYS A 45 -15.49 2.39 5.46
N TRP A 46 -14.48 2.74 4.65
CA TRP A 46 -14.31 4.11 4.16
C TRP A 46 -14.88 4.33 2.76
N ILE A 47 -15.47 3.31 2.14
CA ILE A 47 -16.01 3.42 0.77
C ILE A 47 -17.10 4.50 0.70
N LYS A 48 -17.93 4.61 1.73
CA LYS A 48 -19.00 5.61 1.77
C LYS A 48 -18.50 7.03 1.96
N GLU A 49 -17.23 7.18 2.30
CA GLU A 49 -16.63 8.47 2.62
C GLU A 49 -15.79 9.03 1.46
N LEU A 50 -15.80 8.39 0.30
CA LEU A 50 -14.91 8.74 -0.81
C LEU A 50 -15.05 10.19 -1.27
N ASP A 51 -16.25 10.75 -1.19
CA ASP A 51 -16.51 12.12 -1.65
C ASP A 51 -16.42 13.15 -0.52
N LYS A 52 -16.09 12.73 0.69
CA LYS A 52 -16.01 13.64 1.83
C LYS A 52 -14.64 14.27 1.95
N ILE A 53 -14.63 15.56 2.28
CA ILE A 53 -13.41 16.30 2.54
C ILE A 53 -13.16 16.30 4.04
N GLN A 54 -12.01 15.76 4.44
CA GLN A 54 -11.60 15.65 5.84
C GLN A 54 -10.09 15.79 5.92
N ASP A 55 -9.57 15.96 7.12
CA ASP A 55 -8.14 15.82 7.37
C ASP A 55 -7.80 14.33 7.47
N TRP A 56 -7.70 13.68 6.34
CA TRP A 56 -7.51 12.24 6.26
C TRP A 56 -6.19 11.78 6.85
N GLN A 57 -5.16 12.64 6.80
CA GLN A 57 -3.86 12.33 7.38
C GLN A 57 -3.97 12.08 8.89
N THR A 58 -4.81 12.86 9.57
CA THR A 58 -5.00 12.73 11.00
C THR A 58 -6.07 11.71 11.36
N LEU A 59 -7.10 11.60 10.51
CA LEU A 59 -8.26 10.76 10.79
C LEU A 59 -7.97 9.27 10.63
N LEU A 60 -7.16 8.89 9.63
CA LEU A 60 -6.83 7.49 9.40
C LEU A 60 -5.79 7.02 10.40
N SER A 61 -5.96 5.78 10.89
CA SER A 61 -4.98 5.16 11.78
C SER A 61 -3.69 4.85 11.02
N PRO A 62 -2.57 4.61 11.73
CA PRO A 62 -1.34 4.19 11.07
C PRO A 62 -1.51 2.94 10.19
N GLY A 63 -2.27 1.95 10.66
CA GLY A 63 -2.55 0.75 9.87
C GLY A 63 -3.37 1.07 8.61
N GLU A 64 -4.35 1.95 8.73
CA GLU A 64 -5.14 2.38 7.58
C GLU A 64 -4.29 3.14 6.56
N LEU A 65 -3.37 3.99 7.02
CA LEU A 65 -2.46 4.69 6.14
C LEU A 65 -1.55 3.72 5.39
N GLN A 66 -1.09 2.66 6.06
CA GLN A 66 -0.28 1.64 5.40
C GLN A 66 -1.09 0.86 4.38
N ARG A 67 -2.36 0.57 4.66
CA ARG A 67 -3.22 -0.09 3.69
C ARG A 67 -3.51 0.80 2.48
N VAL A 68 -3.64 2.11 2.68
CA VAL A 68 -3.73 3.06 1.55
C VAL A 68 -2.47 2.99 0.68
N ALA A 69 -1.31 2.90 1.30
CA ALA A 69 -0.06 2.79 0.55
C ALA A 69 -0.05 1.54 -0.33
N PHE A 70 -0.50 0.40 0.18
CA PHE A 70 -0.62 -0.82 -0.61
C PHE A 70 -1.64 -0.68 -1.74
N LEU A 71 -2.75 -0.01 -1.47
CA LEU A 71 -3.74 0.26 -2.52
C LEU A 71 -3.12 1.09 -3.65
N ARG A 72 -2.33 2.11 -3.31
CA ARG A 72 -1.63 2.92 -4.32
C ARG A 72 -0.67 2.09 -5.15
N VAL A 73 0.00 1.11 -4.55
CA VAL A 73 0.86 0.18 -5.28
C VAL A 73 0.06 -0.55 -6.36
N LEU A 74 -1.12 -1.03 -6.00
CA LEU A 74 -1.97 -1.74 -6.95
C LEU A 74 -2.48 -0.84 -8.07
N LEU A 75 -2.70 0.44 -7.78
CA LEU A 75 -3.08 1.42 -8.81
C LEU A 75 -1.91 1.80 -9.71
N GLU A 76 -0.72 2.01 -9.12
CA GLU A 76 0.48 2.43 -9.85
C GLU A 76 1.08 1.33 -10.70
N ARG A 77 1.01 0.09 -10.24
CA ARG A 77 1.58 -1.10 -10.88
C ARG A 77 3.07 -0.91 -11.23
N PRO A 78 3.92 -0.69 -10.22
CA PRO A 78 5.34 -0.47 -10.47
C PRO A 78 6.06 -1.74 -10.94
N ASP A 79 7.22 -1.55 -11.58
CA ASP A 79 8.10 -2.64 -11.93
C ASP A 79 9.06 -2.97 -10.79
N VAL A 80 9.41 -1.96 -10.00
CA VAL A 80 10.23 -2.12 -8.80
C VAL A 80 9.54 -1.40 -7.65
N LEU A 81 9.41 -2.12 -6.55
CA LEU A 81 8.71 -1.63 -5.36
C LEU A 81 9.64 -1.68 -4.17
N PHE A 82 9.89 -0.52 -3.56
CA PHE A 82 10.64 -0.43 -2.31
C PHE A 82 9.68 -0.16 -1.16
N LEU A 83 9.63 -1.09 -0.20
CA LEU A 83 8.78 -0.99 0.98
C LEU A 83 9.67 -0.74 2.20
N ASP A 84 9.57 0.45 2.78
CA ASP A 84 10.36 0.85 3.94
C ASP A 84 9.48 0.77 5.19
N GLU A 85 9.53 -0.36 5.87
CA GLU A 85 8.71 -0.66 7.05
C GLU A 85 7.23 -0.39 6.81
N ALA A 86 6.77 -0.66 5.60
CA ALA A 86 5.41 -0.31 5.15
C ALA A 86 4.32 -1.16 5.80
N THR A 87 4.68 -2.17 6.59
CA THR A 87 3.73 -3.07 7.26
C THR A 87 3.84 -3.02 8.77
N SER A 88 4.60 -2.09 9.33
CA SER A 88 4.90 -2.05 10.77
C SER A 88 3.65 -1.88 11.65
N ALA A 89 2.59 -1.29 11.12
CA ALA A 89 1.34 -1.06 11.86
C ALA A 89 0.24 -2.06 11.49
N LEU A 90 0.56 -3.12 10.74
CA LEU A 90 -0.41 -4.11 10.31
C LEU A 90 -0.30 -5.39 11.13
N ASP A 91 -1.44 -6.02 11.38
CA ASP A 91 -1.48 -7.37 11.92
C ASP A 91 -0.87 -8.35 10.92
N GLU A 92 -0.27 -9.43 11.41
CA GLU A 92 0.35 -10.43 10.52
C GLU A 92 -0.60 -10.99 9.47
N PRO A 93 -1.85 -11.35 9.79
CA PRO A 93 -2.76 -11.86 8.76
C PRO A 93 -3.04 -10.84 7.67
N ILE A 94 -3.19 -9.56 8.01
CA ILE A 94 -3.42 -8.50 7.03
C ILE A 94 -2.16 -8.28 6.21
N GLU A 95 -1.00 -8.24 6.86
CA GLU A 95 0.28 -8.11 6.17
C GLU A 95 0.47 -9.21 5.13
N GLN A 96 0.23 -10.45 5.52
CA GLN A 96 0.34 -11.60 4.61
C GLN A 96 -0.63 -11.47 3.45
N ALA A 97 -1.87 -11.10 3.72
CA ALA A 97 -2.88 -10.95 2.68
C ALA A 97 -2.51 -9.88 1.66
N LEU A 98 -1.97 -8.75 2.14
CA LEU A 98 -1.59 -7.66 1.25
C LEU A 98 -0.36 -8.01 0.41
N TYR A 99 0.64 -8.68 1.00
CA TYR A 99 1.79 -9.15 0.23
C TYR A 99 1.36 -10.17 -0.83
N CYS A 100 0.50 -11.10 -0.47
CA CYS A 100 -0.01 -12.08 -1.42
C CYS A 100 -0.75 -11.39 -2.57
N LEU A 101 -1.54 -10.38 -2.25
CA LEU A 101 -2.29 -9.61 -3.23
C LEU A 101 -1.34 -8.91 -4.21
N ILE A 102 -0.30 -8.27 -3.71
CA ILE A 102 0.69 -7.60 -4.57
C ILE A 102 1.40 -8.61 -5.46
N ILE A 103 1.85 -9.71 -4.89
CA ILE A 103 2.55 -10.74 -5.66
C ILE A 103 1.65 -11.30 -6.75
N LYS A 104 0.39 -11.53 -6.45
CA LYS A 104 -0.58 -12.05 -7.40
C LYS A 104 -0.88 -11.05 -8.52
N GLN A 105 -1.06 -9.77 -8.16
CA GLN A 105 -1.42 -8.73 -9.12
C GLN A 105 -0.22 -8.22 -9.92
N LEU A 106 0.97 -8.31 -9.35
CA LEU A 106 2.20 -7.80 -9.96
C LEU A 106 3.28 -8.89 -9.99
N PRO A 107 3.03 -9.99 -10.74
CA PRO A 107 3.91 -11.16 -10.66
C PRO A 107 5.33 -10.91 -11.17
N ARG A 108 5.53 -9.85 -11.95
CA ARG A 108 6.85 -9.52 -12.51
C ARG A 108 7.57 -8.42 -11.76
N ALA A 109 6.92 -7.83 -10.76
CA ALA A 109 7.53 -6.74 -10.01
C ALA A 109 8.64 -7.27 -9.10
N ILE A 110 9.69 -6.48 -8.97
CA ILE A 110 10.75 -6.74 -8.01
C ILE A 110 10.36 -6.01 -6.72
N ILE A 111 10.26 -6.75 -5.63
CA ILE A 111 9.90 -6.18 -4.33
C ILE A 111 11.13 -6.20 -3.43
N VAL A 112 11.51 -5.02 -2.96
CA VAL A 112 12.59 -4.86 -2.01
C VAL A 112 11.96 -4.35 -0.70
N SER A 113 12.02 -5.16 0.34
CA SER A 113 11.42 -4.82 1.63
C SER A 113 12.51 -4.57 2.67
N VAL A 114 12.34 -3.49 3.43
CA VAL A 114 13.19 -3.15 4.55
C VAL A 114 12.31 -3.18 5.80
N GLY A 115 12.71 -3.94 6.80
CA GLY A 115 11.95 -4.07 8.02
C GLY A 115 12.54 -5.12 8.94
N HIS A 116 11.89 -5.29 10.10
CA HIS A 116 12.37 -6.19 11.14
C HIS A 116 11.47 -7.39 11.37
N ARG A 117 10.36 -7.52 10.64
CA ARG A 117 9.44 -8.62 10.83
C ARG A 117 9.93 -9.88 10.12
N SER A 118 9.96 -10.99 10.85
CA SER A 118 10.33 -12.29 10.30
C SER A 118 9.38 -12.75 9.20
N THR A 119 8.12 -12.32 9.25
CA THR A 119 7.11 -12.69 8.26
C THR A 119 7.44 -12.19 6.85
N LEU A 120 8.31 -11.19 6.73
CA LEU A 120 8.73 -10.69 5.41
C LEU A 120 9.39 -11.78 4.56
N HIS A 121 10.02 -12.76 5.19
CA HIS A 121 10.72 -13.82 4.45
C HIS A 121 9.78 -14.79 3.75
N ILE A 122 8.55 -14.91 4.21
CA ILE A 122 7.62 -15.94 3.77
C ILE A 122 7.11 -15.67 2.35
N HIS A 123 7.03 -14.40 1.96
CA HIS A 123 6.33 -13.99 0.76
C HIS A 123 7.23 -13.68 -0.43
N HIS A 124 8.54 -13.88 -0.30
CA HIS A 124 9.49 -13.37 -1.28
C HIS A 124 10.27 -14.46 -1.99
N ASN A 125 9.57 -15.51 -2.42
CA ASN A 125 10.24 -16.62 -3.13
C ASN A 125 10.89 -16.19 -4.43
N LYS A 126 10.43 -15.11 -5.03
CA LYS A 126 10.90 -14.63 -6.34
C LYS A 126 11.38 -13.20 -6.30
N GLN A 127 11.44 -12.58 -5.12
CA GLN A 127 11.83 -11.19 -4.97
C GLN A 127 13.03 -11.05 -4.04
N LEU A 128 13.71 -9.94 -4.15
CA LEU A 128 14.84 -9.62 -3.28
C LEU A 128 14.32 -9.01 -1.98
N ILE A 129 14.81 -9.50 -0.86
CA ILE A 129 14.45 -8.98 0.46
C ILE A 129 15.66 -8.38 1.12
N LEU A 130 15.50 -7.15 1.63
CA LEU A 130 16.46 -6.54 2.53
C LEU A 130 15.79 -6.39 3.88
N THR A 131 15.94 -7.38 4.74
CA THR A 131 15.26 -7.42 6.02
C THR A 131 15.98 -6.66 7.11
N LYS A 132 17.21 -6.27 6.87
CA LYS A 132 18.00 -5.63 7.90
C LYS A 132 18.96 -4.63 7.29
N LEU A 133 18.56 -3.38 7.34
CA LEU A 133 19.47 -2.26 7.12
C LEU A 133 19.76 -1.68 8.49
N THR A 134 20.96 -1.93 8.96
CA THR A 134 21.42 -1.32 10.20
C THR A 134 22.09 0.00 9.81
N LEU A 135 21.45 1.06 10.16
CA LEU A 135 22.02 2.38 9.97
C LEU A 135 22.70 2.85 11.24
#